data_69dafd68b08d5342228399353e8957fc
#
_entry.id   69dafd68b08d5342228399353e8957fc
#
_cell.length_a   1.000
_cell.length_b   1.000
_cell.length_c   1.000
_cell.angle_alpha   90.00
_cell.angle_beta   90.00
_cell.angle_gamma   90.00
#
_symmetry.space_group_name_H-M   'P 1'
#
loop_
_entity.id
_entity.type
_entity.pdbx_description
1 polymer ?
#
loop_
_entity_poly.entity_id
_entity_poly.type
_entity_poly.pdbx_seq_one_letter_code
_entity_poly.pdbx_strand_id
1 'polypeptide(L)'
;NGVTQIRLKSTIEENKKQVLNISGLFIAIGHDPNTDIFKNQISLDDSNYIIYDKEHPKFSTQTNIEGVFAAGDVSDPIYRQAITSAGSGCMAALDAEKYLDALK
;
A
#
# COMPACT_ATOMS: atom_id res chain seq x y z
N ASN A 1 -25.77 14.77 -0.41
CA ASN A 1 -26.43 13.92 -1.38
C ASN A 1 -25.58 12.66 -1.55
N GLY A 2 -26.11 11.50 -1.13
CA GLY A 2 -25.44 10.20 -1.26
C GLY A 2 -25.84 9.49 -2.57
N VAL A 3 -25.20 8.35 -2.84
CA VAL A 3 -25.58 7.47 -3.95
C VAL A 3 -26.92 6.79 -3.62
N THR A 4 -27.82 6.78 -4.57
CA THR A 4 -29.16 6.16 -4.43
C THR A 4 -29.38 4.98 -5.36
N GLN A 5 -28.62 4.89 -6.43
CA GLN A 5 -28.73 3.83 -7.44
C GLN A 5 -27.38 3.55 -8.09
N ILE A 6 -27.20 2.31 -8.54
CA ILE A 6 -26.14 1.93 -9.48
C ILE A 6 -26.76 1.29 -10.71
N ARG A 7 -26.13 1.50 -11.85
CA ARG A 7 -26.48 0.84 -13.11
C ARG A 7 -25.39 -0.17 -13.46
N LEU A 8 -25.77 -1.42 -13.54
CA LEU A 8 -24.92 -2.52 -13.93
C LEU A 8 -25.09 -2.79 -15.43
N LYS A 9 -23.99 -3.16 -16.09
CA LYS A 9 -23.99 -3.67 -17.47
C LYS A 9 -23.49 -5.10 -17.43
N SER A 10 -24.20 -6.03 -18.10
CA SER A 10 -23.75 -7.41 -18.23
C SER A 10 -22.42 -7.48 -19.00
N THR A 11 -21.53 -8.35 -18.56
CA THR A 11 -20.29 -8.70 -19.27
C THR A 11 -20.47 -9.87 -20.23
N ILE A 12 -21.62 -10.55 -20.16
CA ILE A 12 -21.94 -11.76 -20.95
C ILE A 12 -23.00 -11.45 -21.99
N GLU A 13 -24.07 -10.77 -21.58
CA GLU A 13 -25.22 -10.43 -22.46
C GLU A 13 -25.10 -8.99 -22.95
N GLU A 14 -24.85 -8.83 -24.24
CA GLU A 14 -24.74 -7.51 -24.87
C GLU A 14 -26.05 -6.72 -24.67
N ASN A 15 -25.93 -5.44 -24.29
CA ASN A 15 -27.04 -4.53 -24.00
C ASN A 15 -27.90 -4.82 -22.76
N LYS A 16 -27.69 -5.89 -22.01
CA LYS A 16 -28.41 -6.11 -20.75
C LYS A 16 -27.89 -5.17 -19.67
N LYS A 17 -28.78 -4.35 -19.15
CA LYS A 17 -28.52 -3.40 -18.05
C LYS A 17 -29.51 -3.64 -16.93
N GLN A 18 -29.07 -3.44 -15.69
CA GLN A 18 -29.90 -3.52 -14.51
C GLN A 18 -29.63 -2.30 -13.63
N VAL A 19 -30.66 -1.76 -13.02
CA VAL A 19 -30.56 -0.71 -12.01
C VAL A 19 -30.88 -1.30 -10.65
N LEU A 20 -30.01 -1.05 -9.68
CA LEU A 20 -30.20 -1.43 -8.27
C LEU A 20 -30.32 -0.17 -7.43
N ASN A 21 -31.33 -0.13 -6.56
CA ASN A 21 -31.44 0.89 -5.52
C ASN A 21 -30.48 0.52 -4.38
N ILE A 22 -29.65 1.46 -3.95
CA ILE A 22 -28.65 1.28 -2.90
C ILE A 22 -28.54 2.53 -2.04
N SER A 23 -28.04 2.37 -0.83
CA SER A 23 -27.77 3.50 0.08
C SER A 23 -26.26 3.78 0.21
N GLY A 24 -25.41 2.91 -0.33
CA GLY A 24 -23.97 3.04 -0.31
C GLY A 24 -23.32 2.08 -1.31
N LEU A 25 -22.10 2.38 -1.72
CA LEU A 25 -21.31 1.55 -2.64
C LEU A 25 -19.86 1.50 -2.13
N PHE A 26 -19.36 0.29 -1.94
CA PHE A 26 -17.95 0.03 -1.73
C PHE A 26 -17.33 -0.57 -2.99
N ILE A 27 -16.22 0.01 -3.44
CA ILE A 27 -15.45 -0.48 -4.59
C ILE A 27 -14.23 -1.21 -4.06
N ALA A 28 -14.25 -2.55 -4.12
CA ALA A 28 -13.20 -3.43 -3.58
C ALA A 28 -12.57 -4.24 -4.71
N ILE A 29 -11.98 -3.57 -5.70
CA ILE A 29 -11.45 -4.17 -6.93
C ILE A 29 -9.92 -4.40 -6.91
N GLY A 30 -9.29 -4.23 -5.77
CA GLY A 30 -7.85 -4.39 -5.56
C GLY A 30 -7.22 -3.15 -4.94
N HIS A 31 -5.90 -3.19 -4.82
CA HIS A 31 -5.10 -2.11 -4.26
C HIS A 31 -4.00 -1.73 -5.26
N ASP A 32 -3.78 -0.45 -5.39
CA ASP A 32 -2.68 0.13 -6.14
C ASP A 32 -1.90 1.05 -5.18
N PRO A 33 -0.65 0.73 -4.85
CA PRO A 33 0.11 1.53 -3.89
C PRO A 33 0.40 2.91 -4.48
N ASN A 34 0.21 3.96 -3.68
CA ASN A 34 0.45 5.34 -4.12
C ASN A 34 1.95 5.68 -4.07
N THR A 35 2.72 5.05 -4.94
CA THR A 35 4.19 5.11 -4.98
C THR A 35 4.75 5.79 -6.22
N ASP A 36 3.90 6.33 -7.08
CA ASP A 36 4.34 7.01 -8.32
C ASP A 36 5.36 8.12 -8.08
N ILE A 37 5.24 8.84 -6.96
CA ILE A 37 6.19 9.90 -6.57
C ILE A 37 7.59 9.38 -6.27
N PHE A 38 7.75 8.08 -6.00
CA PHE A 38 9.02 7.43 -5.68
C PHE A 38 9.66 6.71 -6.86
N LYS A 39 8.99 6.66 -8.01
CA LYS A 39 9.53 6.03 -9.23
C LYS A 39 10.89 6.62 -9.58
N ASN A 40 11.84 5.76 -9.94
CA ASN A 40 13.22 6.10 -10.24
C ASN A 40 14.05 6.66 -9.07
N GLN A 41 13.52 6.64 -7.84
CA GLN A 41 14.22 7.06 -6.63
C GLN A 41 14.39 5.87 -5.68
N ILE A 42 13.31 5.20 -5.32
CA ILE A 42 13.29 4.03 -4.44
C ILE A 42 12.98 2.79 -5.27
N SER A 43 13.56 1.65 -4.92
CA SER A 43 13.27 0.37 -5.56
C SER A 43 11.83 -0.06 -5.28
N LEU A 44 11.09 -0.35 -6.35
CA LEU A 44 9.73 -0.88 -6.32
C LEU A 44 9.70 -2.27 -6.93
N ASP A 45 8.78 -3.11 -6.48
CA ASP A 45 8.50 -4.40 -7.10
C ASP A 45 7.65 -4.26 -8.38
N ASP A 46 7.38 -5.39 -9.06
CA ASP A 46 6.58 -5.42 -10.30
C ASP A 46 5.13 -4.92 -10.11
N SER A 47 4.65 -4.86 -8.87
CA SER A 47 3.33 -4.35 -8.49
C SER A 47 3.39 -2.94 -7.87
N ASN A 48 4.52 -2.26 -8.00
CA ASN A 48 4.82 -0.93 -7.48
C ASN A 48 4.87 -0.79 -5.95
N TYR A 49 4.99 -1.87 -5.18
CA TYR A 49 5.23 -1.77 -3.74
C TYR A 49 6.70 -1.45 -3.45
N ILE A 50 6.95 -0.67 -2.40
CA ILE A 50 8.32 -0.34 -1.99
C ILE A 50 9.01 -1.60 -1.47
N ILE A 51 10.19 -1.88 -2.03
CA ILE A 51 11.06 -2.96 -1.57
C ILE A 51 11.93 -2.44 -0.42
N TYR A 52 12.04 -3.24 0.65
CA TYR A 52 12.97 -3.00 1.73
C TYR A 52 13.69 -4.30 2.11
N ASP A 53 14.87 -4.17 2.66
CA ASP A 53 15.76 -5.30 2.95
C ASP A 53 15.45 -5.91 4.32
N LYS A 54 14.63 -6.95 4.35
CA LYS A 54 14.27 -7.69 5.58
C LYS A 54 15.47 -8.40 6.22
N GLU A 55 16.51 -8.69 5.44
CA GLU A 55 17.73 -9.37 5.89
C GLU A 55 18.83 -8.37 6.28
N HIS A 56 18.57 -7.07 6.20
CA HIS A 56 19.53 -6.04 6.58
C HIS A 56 19.97 -6.23 8.04
N PRO A 57 21.28 -6.30 8.33
CA PRO A 57 21.78 -6.72 9.65
C PRO A 57 21.44 -5.76 10.80
N LYS A 58 21.05 -4.53 10.51
CA LYS A 58 20.73 -3.49 11.51
C LYS A 58 19.32 -2.92 11.36
N PHE A 59 18.80 -2.77 10.14
CA PHE A 59 17.61 -1.99 9.82
C PHE A 59 16.70 -2.75 8.85
N SER A 60 15.84 -3.60 9.38
CA SER A 60 15.01 -4.52 8.57
C SER A 60 13.92 -3.83 7.76
N THR A 61 13.71 -2.53 7.92
CA THR A 61 12.75 -1.73 7.14
C THR A 61 13.40 -0.74 6.18
N GLN A 62 14.75 -0.77 6.08
CA GLN A 62 15.50 0.14 5.21
C GLN A 62 15.29 -0.21 3.74
N THR A 63 15.06 0.82 2.93
CA THR A 63 14.98 0.70 1.48
C THR A 63 16.37 0.58 0.86
N ASN A 64 16.46 0.60 -0.48
CA ASN A 64 17.74 0.69 -1.18
C ASN A 64 18.47 2.03 -0.96
N ILE A 65 17.86 2.99 -0.28
CA ILE A 65 18.47 4.29 0.04
C ILE A 65 18.74 4.32 1.54
N GLU A 66 19.99 4.57 1.90
CA GLU A 66 20.41 4.68 3.30
C GLU A 66 19.64 5.78 4.05
N GLY A 67 19.14 5.45 5.24
CA GLY A 67 18.35 6.36 6.08
C GLY A 67 16.91 6.55 5.61
N VAL A 68 16.45 5.81 4.60
CA VAL A 68 15.06 5.80 4.14
C VAL A 68 14.42 4.46 4.47
N PHE A 69 13.36 4.50 5.25
CA PHE A 69 12.66 3.32 5.79
C PHE A 69 11.25 3.26 5.24
N ALA A 70 10.73 2.05 5.02
CA ALA A 70 9.39 1.82 4.50
C ALA A 70 8.52 1.05 5.49
N ALA A 71 7.25 1.43 5.60
CA ALA A 71 6.26 0.78 6.44
C ALA A 71 4.84 0.93 5.89
N GLY A 72 3.93 0.09 6.36
CA GLY A 72 2.52 0.17 6.03
C GLY A 72 2.19 -0.44 4.67
N ASP A 73 1.00 -0.11 4.18
CA ASP A 73 0.42 -0.71 2.98
C ASP A 73 1.28 -0.52 1.72
N VAL A 74 2.05 0.57 1.62
CA VAL A 74 2.94 0.83 0.47
C VAL A 74 4.09 -0.16 0.32
N SER A 75 4.35 -0.96 1.36
CA SER A 75 5.39 -2.00 1.40
C SER A 75 4.86 -3.39 1.79
N ASP A 76 3.52 -3.54 1.87
CA ASP A 76 2.85 -4.80 2.19
C ASP A 76 1.92 -5.25 1.06
N PRO A 77 2.41 -5.99 0.05
CA PRO A 77 1.58 -6.48 -1.05
C PRO A 77 0.63 -7.61 -0.64
N ILE A 78 0.78 -8.19 0.56
CA ILE A 78 0.11 -9.42 0.97
C ILE A 78 -1.07 -9.15 1.90
N TYR A 79 -0.82 -8.56 3.08
CA TYR A 79 -1.81 -8.48 4.16
C TYR A 79 -2.65 -7.21 4.10
N ARG A 80 -2.00 -6.05 4.01
CA ARG A 80 -2.66 -4.73 3.93
C ARG A 80 -3.72 -4.54 5.02
N GLN A 81 -3.30 -4.80 6.26
CA GLN A 81 -4.15 -4.70 7.44
C GLN A 81 -3.64 -3.60 8.36
N ALA A 82 -4.54 -2.92 9.05
CA ALA A 82 -4.17 -1.86 10.00
C ALA A 82 -3.16 -2.34 11.05
N ILE A 83 -3.30 -3.58 11.53
CA ILE A 83 -2.39 -4.14 12.53
C ILE A 83 -0.99 -4.42 11.96
N THR A 84 -0.88 -4.90 10.71
CA THR A 84 0.42 -5.11 10.06
C THR A 84 1.10 -3.79 9.74
N SER A 85 0.33 -2.79 9.34
CA SER A 85 0.81 -1.42 9.10
C SER A 85 1.30 -0.78 10.41
N ALA A 86 0.58 -0.94 11.51
CA ALA A 86 1.02 -0.45 12.82
C ALA A 86 2.32 -1.13 13.27
N GLY A 87 2.43 -2.46 13.09
CA GLY A 87 3.62 -3.22 13.44
C GLY A 87 4.85 -2.79 12.63
N SER A 88 4.71 -2.71 11.30
CA SER A 88 5.81 -2.24 10.44
C SER A 88 6.17 -0.78 10.68
N GLY A 89 5.20 0.07 11.01
CA GLY A 89 5.44 1.46 11.42
C GLY A 89 6.28 1.55 12.69
N CYS A 90 5.98 0.74 13.70
CA CYS A 90 6.80 0.65 14.90
C CYS A 90 8.24 0.21 14.58
N MET A 91 8.41 -0.82 13.74
CA MET A 91 9.73 -1.29 13.32
C MET A 91 10.53 -0.18 12.61
N ALA A 92 9.90 0.52 11.66
CA ALA A 92 10.56 1.59 10.92
C ALA A 92 10.95 2.78 11.83
N ALA A 93 10.13 3.11 12.81
CA ALA A 93 10.45 4.16 13.78
C ALA A 93 11.68 3.79 14.65
N LEU A 94 11.76 2.54 15.11
CA LEU A 94 12.90 2.04 15.87
C LEU A 94 14.19 1.97 15.00
N ASP A 95 14.06 1.58 13.75
CA ASP A 95 15.19 1.56 12.81
C ASP A 95 15.69 2.98 12.52
N ALA A 96 14.78 3.93 12.34
CA ALA A 96 15.14 5.34 12.17
C ALA A 96 15.84 5.95 13.40
N GLU A 97 15.36 5.63 14.61
CA GLU A 97 15.99 6.06 15.86
C GLU A 97 17.43 5.53 15.95
N LYS A 98 17.63 4.22 15.74
CA LYS A 98 18.96 3.60 15.74
C LYS A 98 19.89 4.18 14.68
N TYR A 99 19.36 4.47 13.50
CA TYR A 99 20.13 5.09 12.42
C TYR A 99 20.62 6.47 12.83
N LEU A 100 19.73 7.32 13.37
CA LEU A 100 20.08 8.66 13.82
C LEU A 100 21.10 8.64 14.99
N ASP A 101 20.99 7.67 15.90
CA ASP A 101 21.94 7.52 16.99
C ASP A 101 23.33 7.09 16.51
N ALA A 102 23.40 6.33 15.43
CA ALA A 102 24.67 5.93 14.82
C ALA A 102 25.39 7.06 14.06
N LEU A 103 24.69 8.16 13.77
CA LEU A 103 25.28 9.34 13.12
C LEU A 103 25.91 10.34 14.11
N LYS A 104 25.70 10.16 15.41
CA LYS A 104 26.29 11.00 16.47
C LYS A 104 27.70 10.56 16.80
#